data_196a3ac37d0061e08c4e525072bc4c2a
#
_entry.id   196a3ac37d0061e08c4e525072bc4c2a
#
_cell.length_a   1.000
_cell.length_b   1.000
_cell.length_c   1.000
_cell.angle_alpha   90.00
_cell.angle_beta   90.00
_cell.angle_gamma   90.00
#
_symmetry.space_group_name_H-M   'P 1'
#
loop_
_entity.id
_entity.type
_entity.pdbx_description
1 polymer ?
#
loop_
_entity_poly.entity_id
_entity_poly.type
_entity_poly.pdbx_seq_one_letter_code
_entity_poly.pdbx_strand_id
1 'polypeptide(L)'
;ALVLPGVVGLEEEIGQTLAPWEARPGTGFAAPGEIRVASRLYTSLKEAAASLQDHETLVLGEGIYAEPLLIRANGVSVVGDGHAVLDSAAHRGKAAIVARGDNVTITNLECRGVKVSDRNGACVRFHGRNLTLSHVYFHDSEQGVLATRNSGLVQVGDSRFERLGAAGRAHGIYAGGEKLSIHRSAFIAMQEGSHAVKSRARETVIDSSLITSLSARTGRLVDVSNGGVLQLRNSVLAQGPNVDNSDIIGFGLESDLHETAQVNISGNLILLERLGASRLLRVGKGASLSPIIHGNVIIAGQHPGIDEGNYVFASREEAGLPPYPRIPAAERVLQGLSLPDSPVAAPRSTAVSGE
;
A
#
# COMPACT_ATOMS: atom_id res chain seq x y z
N ALA A 1 21.96 -28.55 -9.32
CA ALA A 1 20.55 -28.20 -9.55
C ALA A 1 19.94 -27.94 -8.17
N LEU A 2 19.75 -26.67 -7.79
CA LEU A 2 18.95 -26.35 -6.62
C LEU A 2 17.51 -26.79 -6.95
N VAL A 3 17.05 -27.79 -6.25
CA VAL A 3 15.63 -28.11 -6.18
C VAL A 3 15.00 -27.00 -5.34
N LEU A 4 14.34 -26.04 -5.98
CA LEU A 4 13.47 -25.11 -5.29
C LEU A 4 12.41 -25.94 -4.56
N PRO A 5 12.16 -25.74 -3.25
CA PRO A 5 11.00 -26.32 -2.58
C PRO A 5 9.77 -25.98 -3.42
N GLY A 6 8.82 -26.92 -3.51
CA GLY A 6 7.67 -26.83 -4.40
C GLY A 6 7.08 -25.42 -4.42
N VAL A 7 6.88 -24.89 -5.62
CA VAL A 7 6.36 -23.53 -5.83
C VAL A 7 4.97 -23.47 -5.21
N VAL A 8 4.90 -22.95 -4.01
CA VAL A 8 3.65 -22.57 -3.34
C VAL A 8 3.01 -21.50 -4.21
N GLY A 9 1.73 -21.61 -4.53
CA GLY A 9 1.04 -20.62 -5.32
C GLY A 9 0.95 -19.27 -4.57
N LEU A 10 0.90 -18.14 -5.29
CA LEU A 10 0.85 -16.81 -4.69
C LEU A 10 -0.29 -16.65 -3.66
N GLU A 11 -1.43 -17.25 -3.90
CA GLU A 11 -2.57 -17.28 -2.96
C GLU A 11 -2.22 -17.96 -1.63
N GLU A 12 -1.49 -19.06 -1.69
CA GLU A 12 -1.04 -19.77 -0.50
C GLU A 12 0.04 -18.96 0.24
N GLU A 13 0.96 -18.31 -0.47
CA GLU A 13 1.94 -17.39 0.13
C GLU A 13 1.24 -16.25 0.87
N ILE A 14 0.20 -15.68 0.27
CA ILE A 14 -0.61 -14.62 0.89
C ILE A 14 -1.26 -15.14 2.17
N GLY A 15 -1.90 -16.31 2.13
CA GLY A 15 -2.54 -16.91 3.29
C GLY A 15 -1.58 -17.31 4.42
N GLN A 16 -0.32 -17.60 4.10
CA GLN A 16 0.73 -17.83 5.09
C GLN A 16 1.28 -16.54 5.71
N THR A 17 1.00 -15.40 5.08
CA THR A 17 1.52 -14.09 5.47
C THR A 17 0.54 -13.30 6.33
N LEU A 18 -0.74 -13.34 5.98
CA LEU A 18 -1.77 -12.51 6.61
C LEU A 18 -3.13 -13.19 6.51
N ALA A 19 -3.93 -13.09 7.57
CA ALA A 19 -5.32 -13.52 7.57
C ALA A 19 -6.12 -12.85 6.43
N PRO A 20 -7.18 -13.49 5.91
CA PRO A 20 -8.07 -12.85 4.94
C PRO A 20 -8.60 -11.51 5.46
N TRP A 21 -8.82 -10.56 4.53
CA TRP A 21 -9.56 -9.37 4.89
C TRP A 21 -11.04 -9.73 5.08
N GLU A 22 -11.64 -9.17 6.10
CA GLU A 22 -13.05 -9.35 6.40
C GLU A 22 -13.73 -7.98 6.47
N ALA A 23 -14.88 -7.85 5.81
CA ALA A 23 -15.70 -6.65 5.95
C ALA A 23 -16.20 -6.53 7.41
N ARG A 24 -16.34 -5.32 7.89
CA ARG A 24 -16.99 -5.08 9.18
C ARG A 24 -18.45 -5.55 9.09
N PRO A 25 -18.99 -6.15 10.16
CA PRO A 25 -20.39 -6.53 10.21
C PRO A 25 -21.30 -5.35 9.89
N GLY A 26 -22.39 -5.63 9.16
CA GLY A 26 -23.40 -4.64 8.88
C GLY A 26 -24.10 -4.15 10.16
N THR A 27 -24.46 -2.88 10.18
CA THR A 27 -25.22 -2.27 11.27
C THR A 27 -26.73 -2.50 11.12
N GLY A 28 -27.14 -2.96 9.93
CA GLY A 28 -28.55 -3.09 9.55
C GLY A 28 -29.20 -1.76 9.11
N PHE A 29 -28.38 -0.72 8.87
CA PHE A 29 -28.88 0.55 8.37
C PHE A 29 -29.33 0.42 6.90
N ALA A 30 -28.61 -0.38 6.11
CA ALA A 30 -28.99 -0.76 4.75
C ALA A 30 -29.18 -2.29 4.66
N ALA A 31 -30.31 -2.75 4.14
CA ALA A 31 -30.51 -4.18 3.90
C ALA A 31 -29.59 -4.67 2.76
N PRO A 32 -29.37 -5.99 2.65
CA PRO A 32 -28.61 -6.55 1.52
C PRO A 32 -29.11 -6.07 0.16
N GLY A 33 -28.20 -5.56 -0.67
CA GLY A 33 -28.52 -5.00 -1.99
C GLY A 33 -29.08 -3.58 -1.99
N GLU A 34 -29.39 -3.00 -0.84
CA GLU A 34 -29.88 -1.62 -0.78
C GLU A 34 -28.77 -0.60 -1.06
N ILE A 35 -29.15 0.45 -1.77
CA ILE A 35 -28.36 1.66 -2.01
C ILE A 35 -29.11 2.83 -1.36
N ARG A 36 -28.50 3.48 -0.38
CA ARG A 36 -29.15 4.49 0.43
C ARG A 36 -28.35 5.79 0.50
N VAL A 37 -29.01 6.92 0.24
CA VAL A 37 -28.47 8.26 0.52
C VAL A 37 -29.38 8.95 1.51
N ALA A 38 -28.91 9.20 2.71
CA ALA A 38 -29.73 9.63 3.85
C ALA A 38 -30.94 8.68 4.04
N SER A 39 -32.18 9.14 3.95
CA SER A 39 -33.38 8.32 4.01
C SER A 39 -33.89 7.81 2.65
N ARG A 40 -33.25 8.20 1.56
CA ARG A 40 -33.68 7.88 0.18
C ARG A 40 -33.08 6.55 -0.26
N LEU A 41 -33.91 5.69 -0.87
CA LEU A 41 -33.50 4.43 -1.48
C LEU A 41 -33.35 4.57 -2.98
N TYR A 42 -32.34 3.88 -3.53
CA TYR A 42 -32.05 3.88 -4.97
C TYR A 42 -31.88 2.45 -5.47
N THR A 43 -32.18 2.24 -6.75
CA THR A 43 -31.97 0.97 -7.45
C THR A 43 -30.69 0.99 -8.31
N SER A 44 -30.03 2.15 -8.44
CA SER A 44 -28.84 2.36 -9.25
C SER A 44 -27.81 3.20 -8.48
N LEU A 45 -26.56 2.75 -8.49
CA LEU A 45 -25.43 3.52 -7.95
C LEU A 45 -25.22 4.85 -8.68
N LYS A 46 -25.47 4.85 -9.99
CA LYS A 46 -25.35 6.06 -10.81
C LYS A 46 -26.37 7.12 -10.40
N GLU A 47 -27.61 6.73 -10.13
CA GLU A 47 -28.66 7.64 -9.66
C GLU A 47 -28.38 8.13 -8.25
N ALA A 48 -28.01 7.22 -7.34
CA ALA A 48 -27.61 7.56 -5.98
C ALA A 48 -26.46 8.57 -5.97
N ALA A 49 -25.39 8.31 -6.73
CA ALA A 49 -24.25 9.21 -6.84
C ALA A 49 -24.62 10.59 -7.44
N ALA A 50 -25.54 10.62 -8.40
CA ALA A 50 -26.02 11.86 -9.00
C ALA A 50 -26.89 12.71 -8.05
N SER A 51 -27.51 12.08 -7.05
CA SER A 51 -28.37 12.74 -6.05
C SER A 51 -27.60 13.30 -4.86
N LEU A 52 -26.30 12.92 -4.68
CA LEU A 52 -25.50 13.32 -3.54
C LEU A 52 -25.36 14.84 -3.45
N GLN A 53 -25.64 15.35 -2.26
CA GLN A 53 -25.35 16.72 -1.85
C GLN A 53 -24.10 16.75 -0.98
N ASP A 54 -23.58 17.94 -0.72
CA ASP A 54 -22.44 18.12 0.19
C ASP A 54 -22.76 17.53 1.56
N HIS A 55 -21.78 16.83 2.15
CA HIS A 55 -21.83 16.19 3.47
C HIS A 55 -22.84 15.03 3.61
N GLU A 56 -23.38 14.51 2.52
CA GLU A 56 -24.23 13.32 2.58
C GLU A 56 -23.40 12.02 2.61
N THR A 57 -24.05 10.99 3.12
CA THR A 57 -23.51 9.63 3.16
C THR A 57 -24.25 8.73 2.20
N LEU A 58 -23.50 8.04 1.32
CA LEU A 58 -23.96 6.92 0.51
C LEU A 58 -23.65 5.63 1.24
N VAL A 59 -24.65 4.84 1.59
CA VAL A 59 -24.52 3.54 2.23
C VAL A 59 -24.88 2.44 1.24
N LEU A 60 -24.00 1.44 1.15
CA LEU A 60 -24.18 0.25 0.35
C LEU A 60 -24.41 -0.94 1.27
N GLY A 61 -25.56 -1.56 1.24
CA GLY A 61 -25.82 -2.82 1.94
C GLY A 61 -24.94 -3.94 1.40
N GLU A 62 -24.90 -5.05 2.10
CA GLU A 62 -24.17 -6.23 1.66
C GLU A 62 -24.58 -6.64 0.24
N GLY A 63 -23.58 -6.82 -0.66
CA GLY A 63 -23.87 -7.19 -2.03
C GLY A 63 -22.77 -6.83 -3.02
N ILE A 64 -22.99 -7.21 -4.29
CA ILE A 64 -22.06 -6.94 -5.39
C ILE A 64 -22.69 -5.91 -6.32
N TYR A 65 -21.96 -4.84 -6.58
CA TYR A 65 -22.39 -3.70 -7.37
C TYR A 65 -21.49 -3.55 -8.61
N ALA A 66 -22.09 -3.65 -9.79
CA ALA A 66 -21.37 -3.58 -11.07
C ALA A 66 -21.45 -2.19 -11.73
N GLU A 67 -21.97 -1.18 -11.04
CA GLU A 67 -22.03 0.20 -11.54
C GLU A 67 -20.96 1.08 -10.90
N PRO A 68 -20.35 2.01 -11.66
CA PRO A 68 -19.36 2.93 -11.09
C PRO A 68 -20.02 4.12 -10.40
N LEU A 69 -19.29 4.70 -9.45
CA LEU A 69 -19.66 5.93 -8.73
C LEU A 69 -18.98 7.16 -9.32
N LEU A 70 -19.72 8.24 -9.52
CA LEU A 70 -19.18 9.56 -9.81
C LEU A 70 -19.59 10.56 -8.72
N ILE A 71 -18.68 10.86 -7.80
CA ILE A 71 -18.90 11.77 -6.68
C ILE A 71 -18.45 13.17 -7.07
N ARG A 72 -19.35 14.15 -7.04
CA ARG A 72 -19.08 15.57 -7.32
C ARG A 72 -19.20 16.46 -6.07
N ALA A 73 -20.07 16.05 -5.14
CA ALA A 73 -20.33 16.77 -3.91
C ALA A 73 -19.16 16.64 -2.93
N ASN A 74 -19.00 17.64 -2.06
CA ASN A 74 -17.93 17.72 -1.06
C ASN A 74 -18.36 17.05 0.24
N GLY A 75 -17.38 16.60 1.03
CA GLY A 75 -17.65 16.02 2.35
C GLY A 75 -18.42 14.69 2.31
N VAL A 76 -18.48 14.05 1.15
CA VAL A 76 -19.25 12.81 0.97
C VAL A 76 -18.56 11.64 1.64
N SER A 77 -19.34 10.81 2.34
CA SER A 77 -18.92 9.51 2.83
C SER A 77 -19.55 8.39 2.01
N VAL A 78 -18.77 7.39 1.60
CA VAL A 78 -19.24 6.12 1.01
C VAL A 78 -18.93 5.01 2.00
N VAL A 79 -19.95 4.28 2.42
CA VAL A 79 -19.84 3.28 3.48
C VAL A 79 -20.46 1.96 3.04
N GLY A 80 -19.73 0.87 3.18
CA GLY A 80 -20.29 -0.49 3.11
C GLY A 80 -20.92 -0.87 4.45
N ASP A 81 -22.20 -1.20 4.47
CA ASP A 81 -22.91 -1.76 5.63
C ASP A 81 -22.96 -3.28 5.49
N GLY A 82 -21.96 -3.95 6.01
CA GLY A 82 -21.64 -5.34 5.71
C GLY A 82 -20.65 -5.45 4.54
N HIS A 83 -20.62 -6.60 3.88
CA HIS A 83 -19.71 -6.89 2.77
C HIS A 83 -20.23 -6.33 1.45
N ALA A 84 -19.91 -5.07 1.17
CA ALA A 84 -20.23 -4.39 -0.08
C ALA A 84 -19.04 -4.42 -1.04
N VAL A 85 -19.27 -4.86 -2.29
CA VAL A 85 -18.23 -5.07 -3.30
C VAL A 85 -18.55 -4.27 -4.57
N LEU A 86 -17.62 -3.42 -5.00
CA LEU A 86 -17.62 -2.86 -6.35
C LEU A 86 -16.85 -3.79 -7.28
N ASP A 87 -17.54 -4.42 -8.22
CA ASP A 87 -16.93 -5.43 -9.09
C ASP A 87 -16.91 -4.97 -10.56
N SER A 88 -15.72 -4.96 -11.14
CA SER A 88 -15.46 -4.72 -12.57
C SER A 88 -16.04 -3.44 -13.15
N ALA A 89 -16.50 -2.51 -12.31
CA ALA A 89 -17.09 -1.23 -12.71
C ALA A 89 -16.01 -0.21 -13.13
N ALA A 90 -16.29 0.59 -14.17
CA ALA A 90 -15.38 1.68 -14.54
C ALA A 90 -16.14 2.85 -15.16
N HIS A 91 -16.20 3.99 -14.44
CA HIS A 91 -16.75 5.22 -15.01
C HIS A 91 -15.89 5.72 -16.17
N ARG A 92 -16.47 5.77 -17.37
CA ARG A 92 -15.82 6.24 -18.62
C ARG A 92 -14.44 5.62 -18.83
N GLY A 93 -14.27 4.34 -18.54
CA GLY A 93 -13.01 3.65 -18.70
C GLY A 93 -11.88 4.20 -17.81
N LYS A 94 -12.18 4.61 -16.56
CA LYS A 94 -11.17 5.17 -15.64
C LYS A 94 -11.13 4.50 -14.27
N ALA A 95 -12.26 4.42 -13.56
CA ALA A 95 -12.25 3.90 -12.19
C ALA A 95 -13.65 3.45 -11.74
N ALA A 96 -13.69 2.57 -10.73
CA ALA A 96 -14.94 2.21 -10.08
C ALA A 96 -15.53 3.41 -9.33
N ILE A 97 -14.69 4.17 -8.63
CA ILE A 97 -15.06 5.44 -7.99
C ILE A 97 -14.25 6.57 -8.61
N VAL A 98 -14.93 7.52 -9.25
CA VAL A 98 -14.32 8.80 -9.64
C VAL A 98 -14.83 9.88 -8.69
N ALA A 99 -13.96 10.38 -7.81
CA ALA A 99 -14.30 11.42 -6.86
C ALA A 99 -13.66 12.74 -7.26
N ARG A 100 -14.50 13.77 -7.40
CA ARG A 100 -14.13 15.14 -7.76
C ARG A 100 -14.38 16.14 -6.66
N GLY A 101 -15.29 15.80 -5.71
CA GLY A 101 -15.53 16.59 -4.52
C GLY A 101 -14.34 16.55 -3.55
N ASP A 102 -14.26 17.55 -2.70
CA ASP A 102 -13.28 17.63 -1.62
C ASP A 102 -13.76 16.87 -0.39
N ASN A 103 -12.82 16.45 0.47
CA ASN A 103 -13.08 15.80 1.75
C ASN A 103 -13.95 14.52 1.61
N VAL A 104 -13.56 13.63 0.69
CA VAL A 104 -14.27 12.37 0.45
C VAL A 104 -13.71 11.28 1.36
N THR A 105 -14.61 10.53 1.99
CA THR A 105 -14.28 9.37 2.83
C THR A 105 -14.90 8.10 2.23
N ILE A 106 -14.12 7.01 2.20
CA ILE A 106 -14.58 5.69 1.76
C ILE A 106 -14.23 4.69 2.85
N THR A 107 -15.23 3.96 3.33
CA THR A 107 -15.08 3.07 4.48
C THR A 107 -15.72 1.71 4.23
N ASN A 108 -15.04 0.64 4.68
CA ASN A 108 -15.56 -0.73 4.69
C ASN A 108 -16.07 -1.17 3.30
N LEU A 109 -15.23 -1.07 2.28
CA LEU A 109 -15.60 -1.35 0.90
C LEU A 109 -14.55 -2.23 0.22
N GLU A 110 -15.01 -3.29 -0.44
CA GLU A 110 -14.19 -4.05 -1.38
C GLU A 110 -14.32 -3.49 -2.79
N CYS A 111 -13.23 -3.46 -3.53
CA CYS A 111 -13.24 -3.15 -4.97
C CYS A 111 -12.27 -4.05 -5.71
N ARG A 112 -12.75 -4.66 -6.80
CA ARG A 112 -11.98 -5.61 -7.60
C ARG A 112 -12.31 -5.55 -9.08
N GLY A 113 -11.44 -6.18 -9.89
CA GLY A 113 -11.69 -6.49 -11.30
C GLY A 113 -11.68 -5.27 -12.22
N VAL A 114 -11.24 -4.08 -11.77
CA VAL A 114 -11.25 -2.86 -12.57
C VAL A 114 -10.14 -2.90 -13.61
N LYS A 115 -10.52 -3.13 -14.87
CA LYS A 115 -9.61 -3.19 -16.02
C LYS A 115 -10.14 -2.32 -17.14
N VAL A 116 -9.26 -1.53 -17.76
CA VAL A 116 -9.61 -0.58 -18.82
C VAL A 116 -8.59 -0.62 -19.97
N SER A 117 -8.96 -0.06 -21.11
CA SER A 117 -8.14 -0.16 -22.34
C SER A 117 -6.75 0.47 -22.21
N ASP A 118 -6.60 1.54 -21.43
CA ASP A 118 -5.31 2.20 -21.19
C ASP A 118 -4.47 1.56 -20.08
N ARG A 119 -4.95 0.44 -19.51
CA ARG A 119 -4.31 -0.33 -18.43
C ARG A 119 -4.01 0.52 -17.20
N ASN A 120 -4.94 1.37 -16.81
CA ASN A 120 -4.85 2.25 -15.65
C ASN A 120 -6.20 2.37 -14.91
N GLY A 121 -6.98 1.28 -14.93
CA GLY A 121 -8.29 1.16 -14.26
C GLY A 121 -8.11 1.10 -12.75
N ALA A 122 -8.65 2.10 -12.06
CA ALA A 122 -8.46 2.25 -10.63
C ALA A 122 -9.72 1.89 -9.83
N CYS A 123 -9.54 1.39 -8.60
CA CYS A 123 -10.66 1.36 -7.66
C CYS A 123 -11.11 2.78 -7.32
N VAL A 124 -10.17 3.68 -7.04
CA VAL A 124 -10.47 5.10 -6.79
C VAL A 124 -9.59 5.99 -7.66
N ARG A 125 -10.22 6.87 -8.43
CA ARG A 125 -9.57 8.01 -9.11
C ARG A 125 -10.02 9.30 -8.45
N PHE A 126 -9.10 9.97 -7.77
CA PHE A 126 -9.38 11.15 -6.96
C PHE A 126 -8.84 12.43 -7.60
N HIS A 127 -9.71 13.42 -7.75
CA HIS A 127 -9.41 14.72 -8.34
C HIS A 127 -9.65 15.90 -7.39
N GLY A 128 -10.31 15.65 -6.24
CA GLY A 128 -10.56 16.66 -5.21
C GLY A 128 -9.38 16.83 -4.25
N ARG A 129 -9.63 17.46 -3.12
CA ARG A 129 -8.72 17.63 -2.00
C ARG A 129 -9.19 16.81 -0.81
N ASN A 130 -8.25 16.14 -0.13
CA ASN A 130 -8.46 15.32 1.06
C ASN A 130 -9.33 14.08 0.82
N LEU A 131 -8.65 12.95 0.66
CA LEU A 131 -9.26 11.62 0.56
C LEU A 131 -8.91 10.81 1.80
N THR A 132 -9.91 10.22 2.43
CA THR A 132 -9.72 9.25 3.50
C THR A 132 -10.25 7.88 3.08
N LEU A 133 -9.39 6.88 3.17
CA LEU A 133 -9.74 5.47 3.00
C LEU A 133 -9.56 4.75 4.33
N SER A 134 -10.58 4.07 4.81
CA SER A 134 -10.54 3.33 6.06
C SER A 134 -11.17 1.97 5.89
N HIS A 135 -10.43 0.93 6.24
CA HIS A 135 -10.92 -0.45 6.17
C HIS A 135 -11.45 -0.80 4.76
N VAL A 136 -10.66 -0.51 3.72
CA VAL A 136 -10.97 -0.90 2.35
C VAL A 136 -10.11 -2.07 1.90
N TYR A 137 -10.65 -2.89 0.99
CA TYR A 137 -9.92 -3.97 0.32
C TYR A 137 -9.97 -3.79 -1.19
N PHE A 138 -8.84 -3.36 -1.78
CA PHE A 138 -8.71 -3.16 -3.22
C PHE A 138 -7.77 -4.20 -3.80
N HIS A 139 -8.27 -5.00 -4.75
CA HIS A 139 -7.48 -6.09 -5.29
C HIS A 139 -7.84 -6.45 -6.74
N ASP A 140 -6.99 -7.23 -7.39
CA ASP A 140 -7.19 -7.78 -8.74
C ASP A 140 -7.63 -6.75 -9.79
N SER A 141 -7.25 -5.49 -9.58
CA SER A 141 -7.48 -4.34 -10.45
C SER A 141 -6.16 -3.81 -10.99
N GLU A 142 -6.20 -2.94 -12.00
CA GLU A 142 -4.96 -2.38 -12.54
C GLU A 142 -4.35 -1.38 -11.57
N GLN A 143 -5.17 -0.62 -10.82
CA GLN A 143 -4.69 0.32 -9.82
C GLN A 143 -5.62 0.37 -8.61
N GLY A 144 -5.06 0.51 -7.40
CA GLY A 144 -5.89 0.74 -6.22
C GLY A 144 -6.38 2.19 -6.16
N VAL A 145 -5.45 3.13 -6.04
CA VAL A 145 -5.75 4.57 -5.96
C VAL A 145 -4.89 5.37 -6.93
N LEU A 146 -5.52 6.28 -7.67
CA LEU A 146 -4.85 7.31 -8.44
C LEU A 146 -5.34 8.69 -8.00
N ALA A 147 -4.53 9.40 -7.21
CA ALA A 147 -4.83 10.74 -6.73
C ALA A 147 -3.93 11.77 -7.43
N THR A 148 -4.52 12.91 -7.80
CA THR A 148 -3.85 13.96 -8.58
C THR A 148 -2.80 14.74 -7.77
N ARG A 149 -2.03 15.62 -8.43
CA ARG A 149 -1.02 16.48 -7.78
C ARG A 149 -1.60 17.45 -6.75
N ASN A 150 -2.89 17.74 -6.82
CA ASN A 150 -3.57 18.72 -5.95
C ASN A 150 -4.41 18.07 -4.85
N SER A 151 -4.18 16.80 -4.55
CA SER A 151 -5.05 16.01 -3.68
C SER A 151 -5.08 16.46 -2.20
N GLY A 152 -4.22 17.39 -1.77
CA GLY A 152 -4.12 17.74 -0.36
C GLY A 152 -3.59 16.56 0.46
N LEU A 153 -4.36 16.13 1.46
CA LEU A 153 -4.08 14.93 2.26
C LEU A 153 -4.75 13.70 1.62
N VAL A 154 -3.98 12.66 1.38
CA VAL A 154 -4.49 11.31 1.11
C VAL A 154 -4.15 10.42 2.30
N GLN A 155 -5.15 9.97 3.01
CA GLN A 155 -5.02 9.15 4.21
C GLN A 155 -5.57 7.74 3.97
N VAL A 156 -4.79 6.73 4.34
CA VAL A 156 -5.16 5.32 4.24
C VAL A 156 -4.93 4.66 5.60
N GLY A 157 -5.97 4.06 6.15
CA GLY A 157 -5.90 3.36 7.43
C GLY A 157 -6.60 2.01 7.41
N ASP A 158 -6.06 1.03 8.14
CA ASP A 158 -6.67 -0.29 8.35
C ASP A 158 -7.10 -1.00 7.06
N SER A 159 -6.34 -0.81 5.96
CA SER A 159 -6.77 -1.17 4.61
C SER A 159 -5.82 -2.18 3.95
N ARG A 160 -6.34 -2.91 2.95
CA ARG A 160 -5.58 -3.91 2.21
C ARG A 160 -5.61 -3.64 0.71
N PHE A 161 -4.44 -3.68 0.10
CA PHE A 161 -4.21 -3.55 -1.34
C PHE A 161 -3.46 -4.79 -1.80
N GLU A 162 -4.01 -5.52 -2.77
CA GLU A 162 -3.48 -6.84 -3.10
C GLU A 162 -3.57 -7.14 -4.59
N ARG A 163 -2.53 -7.74 -5.15
CA ARG A 163 -2.47 -8.13 -6.58
C ARG A 163 -2.92 -7.01 -7.54
N LEU A 164 -2.51 -5.80 -7.24
CA LEU A 164 -2.73 -4.62 -8.09
C LEU A 164 -1.50 -4.39 -8.97
N GLY A 165 -1.70 -3.70 -10.08
CA GLY A 165 -0.63 -3.31 -10.97
C GLY A 165 -0.89 -3.69 -12.41
N ALA A 166 -0.43 -2.82 -13.34
CA ALA A 166 -0.43 -3.11 -14.76
C ALA A 166 0.69 -2.37 -15.49
N ALA A 167 1.44 -3.08 -16.31
CA ALA A 167 2.45 -2.56 -17.22
C ALA A 167 3.51 -1.62 -16.57
N GLY A 168 3.78 -1.76 -15.26
CA GLY A 168 4.71 -0.90 -14.52
C GLY A 168 4.25 0.56 -14.40
N ARG A 169 3.00 0.88 -14.77
CA ARG A 169 2.44 2.25 -14.76
C ARG A 169 1.28 2.44 -13.80
N ALA A 170 0.48 1.42 -13.60
CA ALA A 170 -0.55 1.38 -12.58
C ALA A 170 0.04 0.74 -11.31
N HIS A 171 -0.35 1.19 -10.14
CA HIS A 171 0.33 0.88 -8.86
C HIS A 171 -0.68 0.52 -7.75
N GLY A 172 -0.22 0.03 -6.61
CA GLY A 172 -1.09 -0.15 -5.44
C GLY A 172 -1.75 1.17 -5.07
N ILE A 173 -0.94 2.17 -4.79
CA ILE A 173 -1.38 3.57 -4.65
C ILE A 173 -0.43 4.49 -5.41
N TYR A 174 -0.98 5.46 -6.14
CA TYR A 174 -0.25 6.55 -6.74
C TYR A 174 -0.89 7.87 -6.31
N ALA A 175 -0.21 8.62 -5.46
CA ALA A 175 -0.73 9.85 -4.89
C ALA A 175 0.26 11.01 -5.03
N GLY A 176 -0.29 12.17 -5.39
CA GLY A 176 0.38 13.47 -5.28
C GLY A 176 -0.22 14.28 -4.14
N GLY A 177 0.04 15.58 -4.11
CA GLY A 177 -0.52 16.51 -3.14
C GLY A 177 0.44 16.89 -2.02
N GLU A 178 -0.13 17.32 -0.89
CA GLU A 178 0.66 17.77 0.25
C GLU A 178 1.19 16.60 1.07
N LYS A 179 0.32 15.61 1.33
CA LYS A 179 0.68 14.48 2.19
C LYS A 179 -0.01 13.18 1.78
N LEU A 180 0.78 12.10 1.70
CA LEU A 180 0.31 10.73 1.71
C LEU A 180 0.60 10.12 3.08
N SER A 181 -0.43 9.65 3.78
CA SER A 181 -0.33 9.05 5.11
C SER A 181 -0.94 7.66 5.10
N ILE A 182 -0.15 6.64 5.41
CA ILE A 182 -0.54 5.24 5.41
C ILE A 182 -0.30 4.66 6.81
N HIS A 183 -1.35 4.10 7.41
CA HIS A 183 -1.28 3.51 8.75
C HIS A 183 -1.97 2.15 8.79
N ARG A 184 -1.39 1.18 9.50
CA ARG A 184 -1.95 -0.15 9.72
C ARG A 184 -2.58 -0.76 8.47
N SER A 185 -1.85 -0.63 7.34
CA SER A 185 -2.35 -1.07 6.05
C SER A 185 -1.38 -2.03 5.37
N ALA A 186 -1.93 -2.93 4.55
CA ALA A 186 -1.16 -3.93 3.86
C ALA A 186 -1.16 -3.70 2.34
N PHE A 187 0.04 -3.78 1.73
CA PHE A 187 0.24 -3.77 0.28
C PHE A 187 0.95 -5.06 -0.10
N ILE A 188 0.25 -5.93 -0.82
CA ILE A 188 0.68 -7.31 -1.01
C ILE A 188 0.72 -7.66 -2.49
N ALA A 189 1.88 -8.16 -2.96
CA ALA A 189 2.03 -8.84 -4.25
C ALA A 189 1.60 -7.99 -5.47
N MET A 190 2.11 -6.77 -5.59
CA MET A 190 1.86 -5.96 -6.78
C MET A 190 2.39 -6.65 -8.04
N GLN A 191 1.72 -6.45 -9.17
CA GLN A 191 1.93 -7.18 -10.39
C GLN A 191 2.70 -6.37 -11.46
N GLU A 192 3.27 -7.04 -12.44
CA GLU A 192 3.81 -6.47 -13.67
C GLU A 192 4.79 -5.30 -13.49
N GLY A 193 5.70 -5.38 -12.50
CA GLY A 193 6.70 -4.35 -12.23
C GLY A 193 6.14 -3.08 -11.59
N SER A 194 4.90 -3.11 -11.12
CA SER A 194 4.23 -1.99 -10.49
C SER A 194 4.70 -1.77 -9.06
N HIS A 195 4.75 -0.52 -8.61
CA HIS A 195 5.13 -0.18 -7.23
C HIS A 195 3.96 -0.41 -6.27
N ALA A 196 4.26 -0.78 -5.03
CA ALA A 196 3.21 -0.89 -4.03
C ALA A 196 2.73 0.50 -3.61
N VAL A 197 3.65 1.38 -3.24
CA VAL A 197 3.38 2.79 -2.94
C VAL A 197 4.21 3.68 -3.87
N LYS A 198 3.54 4.47 -4.71
CA LYS A 198 4.17 5.54 -5.49
C LYS A 198 3.67 6.89 -5.01
N SER A 199 4.57 7.72 -4.52
CA SER A 199 4.26 9.03 -3.98
C SER A 199 4.95 10.15 -4.75
N ARG A 200 4.19 11.21 -5.03
CA ARG A 200 4.67 12.52 -5.46
C ARG A 200 4.27 13.62 -4.48
N ALA A 201 3.80 13.22 -3.30
CA ALA A 201 3.43 14.16 -2.25
C ALA A 201 4.67 14.83 -1.64
N ARG A 202 4.49 16.02 -1.06
CA ARG A 202 5.55 16.72 -0.34
C ARG A 202 6.00 15.95 0.90
N GLU A 203 5.07 15.27 1.55
CA GLU A 203 5.34 14.40 2.69
C GLU A 203 4.70 13.02 2.46
N THR A 204 5.46 11.97 2.74
CA THR A 204 5.00 10.58 2.71
C THR A 204 5.29 9.95 4.06
N VAL A 205 4.24 9.50 4.74
CA VAL A 205 4.32 8.81 6.03
C VAL A 205 3.77 7.41 5.89
N ILE A 206 4.56 6.42 6.26
CA ILE A 206 4.15 5.01 6.33
C ILE A 206 4.46 4.51 7.74
N ASP A 207 3.45 4.11 8.46
CA ASP A 207 3.56 3.70 9.86
C ASP A 207 2.76 2.42 10.10
N SER A 208 3.32 1.51 10.89
CA SER A 208 2.65 0.28 11.34
C SER A 208 2.00 -0.48 10.17
N SER A 209 2.71 -0.63 9.06
CA SER A 209 2.16 -1.18 7.82
C SER A 209 3.00 -2.32 7.26
N LEU A 210 2.38 -3.17 6.45
CA LEU A 210 3.02 -4.29 5.75
C LEU A 210 3.12 -3.99 4.25
N ILE A 211 4.31 -4.03 3.69
CA ILE A 211 4.52 -3.95 2.24
C ILE A 211 5.35 -5.15 1.81
N THR A 212 4.75 -6.06 1.06
CA THR A 212 5.43 -7.29 0.62
C THR A 212 5.14 -7.60 -0.85
N SER A 213 6.16 -8.05 -1.55
CA SER A 213 6.00 -8.55 -2.91
C SER A 213 5.68 -10.03 -2.97
N LEU A 214 6.03 -10.82 -1.94
CA LEU A 214 6.01 -12.27 -2.03
C LEU A 214 6.69 -12.74 -3.33
N SER A 215 6.19 -13.76 -4.03
CA SER A 215 6.72 -14.22 -5.31
C SER A 215 6.29 -13.37 -6.52
N ALA A 216 5.49 -12.33 -6.33
CA ALA A 216 5.03 -11.48 -7.41
C ALA A 216 6.16 -10.62 -8.02
N ARG A 217 6.01 -10.29 -9.32
CA ARG A 217 6.88 -9.37 -10.03
C ARG A 217 6.51 -7.92 -9.70
N THR A 218 6.75 -7.52 -8.47
CA THR A 218 6.57 -6.15 -7.98
C THR A 218 7.72 -5.26 -8.47
N GLY A 219 7.46 -3.97 -8.63
CA GLY A 219 8.49 -2.95 -8.80
C GLY A 219 9.16 -2.61 -7.46
N ARG A 220 9.26 -1.33 -7.10
CA ARG A 220 9.68 -0.94 -5.75
C ARG A 220 8.54 -1.12 -4.76
N LEU A 221 8.88 -1.42 -3.52
CA LEU A 221 7.88 -1.40 -2.44
C LEU A 221 7.43 0.04 -2.15
N VAL A 222 8.38 0.98 -2.15
CA VAL A 222 8.09 2.42 -1.96
C VAL A 222 8.86 3.23 -2.99
N ASP A 223 8.17 4.11 -3.72
CA ASP A 223 8.78 5.03 -4.68
C ASP A 223 8.31 6.46 -4.42
N VAL A 224 9.16 7.26 -3.78
CA VAL A 224 8.92 8.68 -3.51
C VAL A 224 9.57 9.49 -4.65
N SER A 225 8.89 9.51 -5.80
CA SER A 225 9.45 9.88 -7.09
C SER A 225 10.03 11.29 -7.13
N ASN A 226 9.40 12.25 -6.46
CA ASN A 226 9.80 13.66 -6.44
C ASN A 226 10.54 14.06 -5.15
N GLY A 227 10.97 13.10 -4.32
CA GLY A 227 11.58 13.41 -3.04
C GLY A 227 10.60 14.05 -2.05
N GLY A 228 11.00 15.05 -1.29
CA GLY A 228 10.21 15.61 -0.20
C GLY A 228 10.59 15.01 1.15
N VAL A 229 9.63 14.76 2.01
CA VAL A 229 9.85 14.12 3.31
C VAL A 229 9.32 12.70 3.28
N LEU A 230 10.18 11.71 3.58
CA LEU A 230 9.78 10.32 3.79
C LEU A 230 9.97 9.94 5.26
N GLN A 231 8.90 9.51 5.91
CA GLN A 231 8.91 8.87 7.22
C GLN A 231 8.36 7.45 7.09
N LEU A 232 9.20 6.46 7.34
CA LEU A 232 8.85 5.03 7.29
C LEU A 232 9.24 4.37 8.61
N ARG A 233 8.25 3.96 9.38
CA ARG A 233 8.51 3.44 10.72
C ARG A 233 7.57 2.31 11.14
N ASN A 234 8.03 1.52 12.12
CA ASN A 234 7.25 0.45 12.76
C ASN A 234 6.58 -0.50 11.75
N SER A 235 7.19 -0.70 10.58
CA SER A 235 6.58 -1.37 9.45
C SER A 235 7.40 -2.58 9.00
N VAL A 236 6.78 -3.45 8.24
CA VAL A 236 7.46 -4.58 7.60
C VAL A 236 7.55 -4.33 6.11
N LEU A 237 8.77 -4.34 5.56
CA LEU A 237 9.06 -4.31 4.15
C LEU A 237 9.70 -5.64 3.74
N ALA A 238 9.04 -6.41 2.88
CA ALA A 238 9.56 -7.70 2.44
C ALA A 238 9.64 -7.75 0.91
N GLN A 239 10.87 -7.66 0.40
CA GLN A 239 11.18 -7.86 -1.01
C GLN A 239 11.40 -9.35 -1.26
N GLY A 240 10.51 -9.96 -2.03
CA GLY A 240 10.62 -11.37 -2.37
C GLY A 240 11.49 -11.63 -3.62
N PRO A 241 11.61 -12.90 -4.02
CA PRO A 241 12.63 -13.34 -4.96
C PRO A 241 12.51 -12.76 -6.37
N ASN A 242 11.30 -12.48 -6.85
CA ASN A 242 11.01 -12.14 -8.24
C ASN A 242 10.82 -10.64 -8.52
N VAL A 243 11.15 -9.79 -7.56
CA VAL A 243 11.01 -8.33 -7.70
C VAL A 243 11.89 -7.80 -8.83
N ASP A 244 11.32 -6.96 -9.72
CA ASP A 244 12.01 -6.42 -10.89
C ASP A 244 13.12 -5.42 -10.51
N ASN A 245 12.90 -4.59 -9.47
CA ASN A 245 13.87 -3.59 -9.03
C ASN A 245 14.81 -4.11 -7.94
N SER A 246 16.10 -3.81 -8.07
CA SER A 246 17.08 -4.08 -6.98
C SER A 246 16.89 -3.14 -5.78
N ASP A 247 16.32 -1.95 -5.99
CA ASP A 247 16.07 -0.98 -4.92
C ASP A 247 14.66 -1.16 -4.39
N ILE A 248 14.48 -1.36 -3.08
CA ILE A 248 13.13 -1.48 -2.51
C ILE A 248 12.48 -0.13 -2.23
N ILE A 249 13.30 0.89 -1.94
CA ILE A 249 12.87 2.28 -1.77
C ILE A 249 13.59 3.16 -2.80
N GLY A 250 12.82 3.88 -3.61
CA GLY A 250 13.32 4.95 -4.48
C GLY A 250 12.96 6.32 -3.91
N PHE A 251 13.89 7.28 -3.96
CA PHE A 251 13.67 8.64 -3.48
C PHE A 251 14.27 9.66 -4.42
N GLY A 252 13.44 10.57 -4.95
CA GLY A 252 13.87 11.65 -5.82
C GLY A 252 14.47 11.17 -7.15
N LEU A 253 13.96 10.06 -7.70
CA LEU A 253 14.50 9.45 -8.93
C LEU A 253 13.92 10.06 -10.20
N GLU A 254 12.87 10.87 -10.11
CA GLU A 254 12.25 11.55 -11.24
C GLU A 254 12.53 13.07 -11.17
N SER A 255 12.13 13.82 -12.20
CA SER A 255 12.20 15.28 -12.25
C SER A 255 11.20 15.95 -11.30
N ASP A 256 11.24 17.26 -11.20
CA ASP A 256 10.37 18.09 -10.36
C ASP A 256 10.51 17.77 -8.86
N LEU A 257 11.74 17.78 -8.36
CA LEU A 257 12.03 17.54 -6.96
C LEU A 257 11.43 18.64 -6.06
N HIS A 258 10.91 18.21 -4.90
CA HIS A 258 10.54 19.14 -3.84
C HIS A 258 11.81 19.78 -3.24
N GLU A 259 11.69 21.02 -2.78
CA GLU A 259 12.81 21.76 -2.16
C GLU A 259 13.34 21.08 -0.90
N THR A 260 12.44 20.50 -0.09
CA THR A 260 12.81 19.74 1.10
C THR A 260 13.15 18.31 0.71
N ALA A 261 14.27 17.79 1.20
CA ALA A 261 14.66 16.40 1.04
C ALA A 261 15.06 15.80 2.39
N GLN A 262 14.22 14.94 2.94
CA GLN A 262 14.46 14.25 4.22
C GLN A 262 13.99 12.81 4.13
N VAL A 263 14.79 11.89 4.67
CA VAL A 263 14.44 10.46 4.78
C VAL A 263 14.71 10.00 6.19
N ASN A 264 13.67 9.44 6.84
CA ASN A 264 13.77 8.75 8.11
C ASN A 264 13.15 7.36 8.00
N ILE A 265 13.95 6.33 8.21
CA ILE A 265 13.56 4.92 8.17
C ILE A 265 13.96 4.29 9.52
N SER A 266 12.98 4.00 10.38
CA SER A 266 13.29 3.58 11.75
C SER A 266 12.32 2.54 12.30
N GLY A 267 12.86 1.58 13.09
CA GLY A 267 12.05 0.59 13.79
C GLY A 267 11.32 -0.39 12.87
N ASN A 268 11.86 -0.68 11.68
CA ASN A 268 11.23 -1.57 10.71
C ASN A 268 11.89 -2.96 10.70
N LEU A 269 11.12 -3.96 10.25
CA LEU A 269 11.66 -5.23 9.77
C LEU A 269 11.77 -5.17 8.25
N ILE A 270 12.97 -5.33 7.71
CA ILE A 270 13.27 -5.18 6.28
C ILE A 270 13.89 -6.49 5.77
N LEU A 271 13.21 -7.15 4.84
CA LEU A 271 13.63 -8.41 4.22
C LEU A 271 14.04 -8.15 2.77
N LEU A 272 15.33 -8.28 2.46
CA LEU A 272 15.91 -8.10 1.13
C LEU A 272 16.21 -9.48 0.52
N GLU A 273 15.19 -10.14 0.01
CA GLU A 273 15.24 -11.55 -0.41
C GLU A 273 15.14 -11.75 -1.93
N ARG A 274 15.36 -10.70 -2.69
CA ARG A 274 15.42 -10.77 -4.15
C ARG A 274 16.55 -11.70 -4.60
N LEU A 275 16.32 -12.45 -5.68
CA LEU A 275 17.39 -13.17 -6.36
C LEU A 275 18.38 -12.18 -6.99
N GLY A 276 19.57 -12.08 -6.40
CA GLY A 276 20.61 -11.11 -6.77
C GLY A 276 20.70 -9.93 -5.79
N ALA A 277 21.56 -8.98 -6.11
CA ALA A 277 21.83 -7.85 -5.21
C ALA A 277 20.59 -6.99 -4.97
N SER A 278 20.42 -6.56 -3.73
CA SER A 278 19.36 -5.65 -3.29
C SER A 278 19.94 -4.45 -2.56
N ARG A 279 19.23 -3.33 -2.67
CA ARG A 279 19.56 -2.09 -1.98
C ARG A 279 18.32 -1.60 -1.25
N LEU A 280 18.50 -1.19 0.01
CA LEU A 280 17.39 -0.64 0.80
C LEU A 280 16.89 0.67 0.19
N LEU A 281 17.76 1.62 -0.07
CA LEU A 281 17.42 2.96 -0.53
C LEU A 281 18.26 3.38 -1.73
N ARG A 282 17.61 3.88 -2.77
CA ARG A 282 18.25 4.59 -3.88
C ARG A 282 17.80 6.03 -3.91
N VAL A 283 18.76 6.94 -3.77
CA VAL A 283 18.55 8.39 -3.85
C VAL A 283 18.90 8.88 -5.25
N GLY A 284 18.06 9.73 -5.81
CA GLY A 284 18.29 10.38 -7.10
C GLY A 284 19.45 11.38 -7.03
N LYS A 285 20.17 11.55 -8.13
CA LYS A 285 21.36 12.44 -8.18
C LYS A 285 21.08 13.91 -7.85
N GLY A 286 19.83 14.37 -8.03
CA GLY A 286 19.42 15.74 -7.75
C GLY A 286 18.98 15.98 -6.30
N ALA A 287 18.77 14.92 -5.52
CA ALA A 287 18.38 15.03 -4.12
C ALA A 287 19.60 15.03 -3.21
N SER A 288 19.91 16.15 -2.59
CA SER A 288 21.00 16.26 -1.60
C SER A 288 20.44 16.03 -0.21
N LEU A 289 20.75 14.87 0.40
CA LEU A 289 20.30 14.53 1.74
C LEU A 289 21.26 13.53 2.40
N SER A 290 21.23 13.50 3.74
CA SER A 290 21.81 12.44 4.56
C SER A 290 20.65 11.65 5.17
N PRO A 291 20.34 10.43 4.69
CA PRO A 291 19.25 9.63 5.24
C PRO A 291 19.51 9.24 6.69
N ILE A 292 18.49 9.31 7.53
CA ILE A 292 18.50 8.76 8.88
C ILE A 292 17.87 7.36 8.82
N ILE A 293 18.70 6.33 9.02
CA ILE A 293 18.28 4.91 8.97
C ILE A 293 18.79 4.22 10.22
N HIS A 294 17.88 3.97 11.18
CA HIS A 294 18.30 3.44 12.48
C HIS A 294 17.23 2.55 13.13
N GLY A 295 17.68 1.67 14.04
CA GLY A 295 16.79 0.82 14.82
C GLY A 295 16.00 -0.19 13.98
N ASN A 296 16.44 -0.48 12.74
CA ASN A 296 15.80 -1.48 11.90
C ASN A 296 16.45 -2.84 12.06
N VAL A 297 15.68 -3.89 11.87
CA VAL A 297 16.16 -5.25 11.67
C VAL A 297 16.16 -5.53 10.16
N ILE A 298 17.33 -5.83 9.61
CA ILE A 298 17.52 -5.98 8.16
C ILE A 298 18.05 -7.38 7.87
N ILE A 299 17.36 -8.11 7.03
CA ILE A 299 17.79 -9.40 6.50
C ILE A 299 18.27 -9.18 5.07
N ALA A 300 19.54 -9.44 4.80
CA ALA A 300 20.12 -9.24 3.48
C ALA A 300 21.24 -10.27 3.21
N GLY A 301 21.07 -11.07 2.18
CA GLY A 301 22.09 -12.06 1.75
C GLY A 301 23.40 -11.45 1.27
N GLN A 302 23.39 -10.18 0.89
CA GLN A 302 24.58 -9.35 0.66
C GLN A 302 24.48 -8.10 1.51
N HIS A 303 25.61 -7.67 2.06
CA HIS A 303 25.68 -6.53 2.97
C HIS A 303 25.03 -5.26 2.36
N PRO A 304 24.02 -4.66 2.98
CA PRO A 304 23.28 -3.55 2.41
C PRO A 304 24.03 -2.21 2.44
N GLY A 305 25.22 -2.15 3.05
CA GLY A 305 25.99 -0.92 3.25
C GLY A 305 25.40 0.04 4.28
N ILE A 306 24.57 -0.46 5.20
CA ILE A 306 23.83 0.33 6.20
C ILE A 306 23.90 -0.41 7.53
N ASP A 307 24.96 -0.22 8.31
CA ASP A 307 25.17 -0.96 9.56
C ASP A 307 24.92 -0.11 10.79
N GLU A 308 25.41 1.11 10.77
CA GLU A 308 25.42 1.95 11.96
C GLU A 308 23.99 2.17 12.49
N GLY A 309 23.75 1.74 13.72
CA GLY A 309 22.46 1.88 14.38
C GLY A 309 21.36 0.91 13.90
N ASN A 310 21.70 -0.14 13.12
CA ASN A 310 20.76 -1.17 12.68
C ASN A 310 21.25 -2.58 13.01
N TYR A 311 20.34 -3.56 13.05
CA TYR A 311 20.66 -4.98 13.22
C TYR A 311 20.60 -5.66 11.84
N VAL A 312 21.75 -6.08 11.33
CA VAL A 312 21.86 -6.69 10.00
C VAL A 312 22.22 -8.17 10.12
N PHE A 313 21.46 -9.02 9.45
CA PHE A 313 21.63 -10.47 9.42
C PHE A 313 21.74 -10.96 7.98
N ALA A 314 22.56 -11.98 7.74
CA ALA A 314 22.73 -12.56 6.42
C ALA A 314 21.55 -13.43 5.99
N SER A 315 20.76 -13.96 6.92
CA SER A 315 19.63 -14.83 6.64
C SER A 315 18.53 -14.74 7.69
N ARG A 316 17.35 -15.24 7.35
CA ARG A 316 16.24 -15.40 8.31
C ARG A 316 16.60 -16.34 9.46
N GLU A 317 17.37 -17.41 9.17
CA GLU A 317 17.80 -18.38 10.17
C GLU A 317 18.70 -17.71 11.21
N GLU A 318 19.68 -16.93 10.77
CA GLU A 318 20.57 -16.19 11.66
C GLU A 318 19.78 -15.20 12.55
N ALA A 319 18.73 -14.60 12.00
CA ALA A 319 17.84 -13.71 12.72
C ALA A 319 16.79 -14.43 13.58
N GLY A 320 16.72 -15.75 13.58
CA GLY A 320 15.70 -16.52 14.29
C GLY A 320 14.28 -16.33 13.73
N LEU A 321 14.17 -15.95 12.46
CA LEU A 321 12.88 -15.72 11.80
C LEU A 321 12.36 -16.97 11.10
N PRO A 322 11.03 -17.12 10.95
CA PRO A 322 10.45 -18.24 10.21
C PRO A 322 10.86 -18.19 8.73
N PRO A 323 10.90 -19.38 8.05
CA PRO A 323 11.26 -19.43 6.65
C PRO A 323 10.24 -18.69 5.76
N TYR A 324 10.72 -18.28 4.58
CA TYR A 324 9.85 -17.74 3.52
C TYR A 324 8.68 -18.70 3.22
N PRO A 325 7.47 -18.23 2.92
CA PRO A 325 7.06 -16.81 2.75
C PRO A 325 6.55 -16.15 4.04
N ARG A 326 6.55 -16.83 5.17
CA ARG A 326 6.01 -16.31 6.43
C ARG A 326 6.66 -15.00 6.83
N ILE A 327 5.86 -14.01 7.17
CA ILE A 327 6.33 -12.71 7.66
C ILE A 327 5.97 -12.59 9.14
N PRO A 328 6.98 -12.64 10.03
CA PRO A 328 6.73 -12.52 11.46
C PRO A 328 6.19 -11.15 11.80
N ALA A 329 5.33 -11.08 12.79
CA ALA A 329 4.74 -9.86 13.32
C ALA A 329 3.84 -9.05 12.35
N ALA A 330 3.51 -9.56 11.15
CA ALA A 330 2.64 -8.85 10.21
C ALA A 330 1.31 -8.41 10.85
N GLU A 331 0.61 -9.34 11.50
CA GLU A 331 -0.65 -9.07 12.20
C GLU A 331 -0.47 -8.04 13.32
N ARG A 332 0.60 -8.17 14.11
CA ARG A 332 0.92 -7.28 15.22
C ARG A 332 1.19 -5.85 14.73
N VAL A 333 1.94 -5.71 13.65
CA VAL A 333 2.24 -4.41 13.03
C VAL A 333 0.97 -3.74 12.56
N LEU A 334 0.06 -4.49 11.91
CA LEU A 334 -1.23 -3.95 11.45
C LEU A 334 -2.18 -3.57 12.59
N GLN A 335 -1.99 -4.13 13.77
CA GLN A 335 -2.70 -3.69 14.98
C GLN A 335 -2.12 -2.41 15.60
N GLY A 336 -1.04 -1.87 15.06
CA GLY A 336 -0.36 -0.69 15.58
C GLY A 336 0.56 -0.97 16.76
N LEU A 337 0.87 -2.26 17.02
CA LEU A 337 1.86 -2.65 18.01
C LEU A 337 3.25 -2.53 17.40
N SER A 338 4.16 -1.88 18.10
CA SER A 338 5.56 -1.80 17.70
C SER A 338 6.16 -3.20 17.51
N LEU A 339 7.09 -3.33 16.59
CA LEU A 339 7.93 -4.53 16.52
C LEU A 339 8.63 -4.70 17.87
N PRO A 340 8.77 -5.92 18.39
CA PRO A 340 9.46 -6.13 19.66
C PRO A 340 10.86 -5.57 19.56
N ASP A 341 11.31 -4.88 20.62
CA ASP A 341 12.72 -4.56 20.82
C ASP A 341 13.48 -5.87 20.79
N SER A 342 14.08 -6.20 19.66
CA SER A 342 14.85 -7.42 19.37
C SER A 342 14.41 -8.70 20.10
N PRO A 343 13.73 -9.64 19.45
CA PRO A 343 13.81 -11.03 19.87
C PRO A 343 15.12 -11.70 19.35
N VAL A 344 16.01 -10.92 18.76
CA VAL A 344 17.13 -11.42 17.99
C VAL A 344 18.42 -11.21 18.79
N ALA A 345 19.21 -12.29 18.94
CA ALA A 345 20.53 -12.24 19.57
C ALA A 345 21.34 -11.06 19.04
N ALA A 346 22.00 -10.35 19.95
CA ALA A 346 22.86 -9.21 19.60
C ALA A 346 23.78 -9.57 18.42
N PRO A 347 23.94 -8.71 17.41
CA PRO A 347 24.86 -8.96 16.31
C PRO A 347 26.23 -9.29 16.87
N ARG A 348 26.84 -10.33 16.35
CA ARG A 348 28.25 -10.58 16.67
C ARG A 348 29.03 -9.38 16.13
N SER A 349 29.54 -8.56 17.03
CA SER A 349 30.54 -7.56 16.69
C SER A 349 31.67 -8.29 15.95
N THR A 350 31.76 -8.11 14.65
CA THR A 350 32.99 -8.44 13.93
C THR A 350 33.99 -7.39 14.34
N ALA A 351 34.69 -7.67 15.47
CA ALA A 351 35.91 -6.98 15.77
C ALA A 351 36.85 -7.24 14.58
N VAL A 352 37.10 -6.22 13.78
CA VAL A 352 38.19 -6.20 12.84
C VAL A 352 39.43 -6.24 13.70
N SER A 353 40.03 -7.43 13.87
CA SER A 353 41.37 -7.57 14.35
C SER A 353 42.27 -6.95 13.30
N GLY A 354 42.77 -5.74 13.58
CA GLY A 354 43.86 -5.17 12.85
C GLY A 354 45.11 -6.02 13.08
N GLU A 355 45.75 -6.44 12.02
CA GLU A 355 47.19 -6.60 11.83
C GLU A 355 47.53 -6.09 10.44
#